data_36f7be07af7d3cdaad0e4d7d760fbdaf
#
_entry.id   36f7be07af7d3cdaad0e4d7d760fbdaf
#
_cell.length_a   1.000
_cell.length_b   1.000
_cell.length_c   1.000
_cell.angle_alpha   90.00
_cell.angle_beta   90.00
_cell.angle_gamma   90.00
#
_symmetry.space_group_name_H-M   'P 1'
#
loop_
_entity.id
_entity.type
_entity.pdbx_description
1 polymer ?
#
loop_
_entity_poly.entity_id
_entity_poly.type
_entity_poly.pdbx_seq_one_letter_code
_entity_poly.pdbx_strand_id
1 'polypeptide(L)'
;MSKSCGSKRTIFQEAIDHCRWKSVLRNNVLTRNELQEHNLHQYAGKRFDEIILYVYNICDKVEGIGMLTIYDITSAICRYNKIIIDKIYIIGKGPKRAISLLNIKAKTQKIEGVTLKYVEISEILKAFYEKNYEINSQIKSSNNGDDFETYICNWQKNK
;
A
#
# COMPACT_ATOMS: atom_id res chain seq x y z
N MET A 1 4.56 -19.67 -2.50
CA MET A 1 5.70 -18.79 -2.81
C MET A 1 5.51 -17.46 -2.12
N SER A 2 6.43 -17.05 -1.27
CA SER A 2 6.30 -15.77 -0.60
C SER A 2 6.51 -14.64 -1.61
N LYS A 3 5.61 -13.69 -1.63
CA LYS A 3 5.72 -12.56 -2.53
C LYS A 3 6.76 -11.57 -2.01
N SER A 4 7.58 -11.07 -2.90
CA SER A 4 8.50 -10.00 -2.56
C SER A 4 7.71 -8.73 -2.29
N CYS A 5 8.06 -8.01 -1.23
CA CYS A 5 7.47 -6.70 -0.96
C CYS A 5 7.77 -5.71 -2.09
N GLY A 6 8.79 -5.94 -2.89
CA GLY A 6 9.14 -5.08 -4.01
C GLY A 6 8.33 -5.29 -5.27
N SER A 7 7.53 -6.36 -5.36
CA SER A 7 6.84 -6.71 -6.60
C SER A 7 5.43 -6.12 -6.67
N LYS A 8 5.33 -4.78 -6.63
CA LYS A 8 4.03 -4.08 -6.60
C LYS A 8 3.20 -4.33 -7.86
N ARG A 9 3.83 -4.40 -9.02
CA ARG A 9 3.12 -4.65 -10.27
C ARG A 9 2.46 -6.04 -10.27
N THR A 10 3.18 -7.05 -9.79
CA THR A 10 2.66 -8.41 -9.69
C THR A 10 1.55 -8.48 -8.65
N ILE A 11 1.74 -7.81 -7.50
CA ILE A 11 0.73 -7.73 -6.45
C ILE A 11 -0.53 -7.07 -6.99
N PHE A 12 -0.38 -5.97 -7.74
CA PHE A 12 -1.52 -5.28 -8.34
C PHE A 12 -2.30 -6.21 -9.27
N GLN A 13 -1.59 -6.93 -10.15
CA GLN A 13 -2.24 -7.83 -11.09
C GLN A 13 -3.01 -8.94 -10.37
N GLU A 14 -2.42 -9.50 -9.33
CA GLU A 14 -3.08 -10.53 -8.52
C GLU A 14 -4.28 -9.96 -7.79
N ALA A 15 -4.18 -8.75 -7.26
CA ALA A 15 -5.28 -8.10 -6.58
C ALA A 15 -6.45 -7.84 -7.53
N ILE A 16 -6.17 -7.37 -8.74
CA ILE A 16 -7.19 -7.17 -9.78
C ILE A 16 -7.87 -8.49 -10.12
N ASP A 17 -7.09 -9.52 -10.36
CA ASP A 17 -7.63 -10.83 -10.74
C ASP A 17 -8.48 -11.40 -9.60
N HIS A 18 -8.05 -11.24 -8.37
CA HIS A 18 -8.81 -11.67 -7.21
C HIS A 18 -10.13 -10.92 -7.07
N CYS A 19 -10.10 -9.59 -7.19
CA CYS A 19 -11.29 -8.75 -7.14
C CYS A 19 -12.25 -9.12 -8.26
N ARG A 20 -11.76 -9.29 -9.47
CA ARG A 20 -12.58 -9.67 -10.62
C ARG A 20 -13.25 -11.02 -10.40
N TRP A 21 -12.48 -12.00 -9.95
CA TRP A 21 -13.01 -13.33 -9.69
C TRP A 21 -14.14 -13.28 -8.66
N LYS A 22 -13.93 -12.55 -7.57
CA LYS A 22 -14.95 -12.39 -6.55
C LYS A 22 -16.16 -11.59 -7.05
N SER A 23 -15.92 -10.57 -7.87
CA SER A 23 -16.99 -9.73 -8.39
C SER A 23 -17.90 -10.49 -9.36
N VAL A 24 -17.35 -11.41 -10.15
CA VAL A 24 -18.15 -12.25 -11.01
C VAL A 24 -19.16 -13.06 -10.20
N LEU A 25 -18.71 -13.58 -9.06
CA LEU A 25 -19.59 -14.35 -8.19
C LEU A 25 -20.65 -13.48 -7.50
N ARG A 26 -20.46 -12.17 -7.49
CA ARG A 26 -21.33 -11.23 -6.78
C ARG A 26 -21.98 -10.19 -7.68
N ASN A 27 -22.16 -10.53 -8.94
CA ASN A 27 -22.78 -9.64 -9.92
C ASN A 27 -21.94 -8.41 -10.26
N ASN A 28 -20.64 -8.62 -10.29
CA ASN A 28 -19.78 -7.72 -11.01
C ASN A 28 -19.66 -6.30 -10.45
N VAL A 29 -19.12 -6.21 -9.28
CA VAL A 29 -18.86 -4.92 -8.64
C VAL A 29 -17.64 -4.22 -9.26
N LEU A 30 -16.69 -5.02 -9.74
CA LEU A 30 -15.40 -4.52 -10.21
C LEU A 30 -14.92 -5.41 -11.36
N THR A 31 -14.60 -4.80 -12.49
CA THR A 31 -14.02 -5.52 -13.61
C THR A 31 -12.55 -5.17 -13.76
N ARG A 32 -11.82 -6.07 -14.42
CA ARG A 32 -10.41 -5.84 -14.69
C ARG A 32 -10.19 -4.57 -15.52
N ASN A 33 -11.02 -4.35 -16.52
CA ASN A 33 -10.93 -3.19 -17.37
C ASN A 33 -11.19 -1.88 -16.61
N GLU A 34 -12.05 -1.92 -15.61
CA GLU A 34 -12.34 -0.75 -14.78
C GLU A 34 -11.14 -0.30 -13.96
N LEU A 35 -10.28 -1.24 -13.58
CA LEU A 35 -9.08 -0.91 -12.82
C LEU A 35 -7.85 -0.75 -13.69
N GLN A 36 -7.89 -1.17 -14.95
CA GLN A 36 -6.74 -1.06 -15.83
C GLN A 36 -6.76 0.24 -16.64
N GLU A 37 -6.83 0.19 -17.94
CA GLU A 37 -6.49 1.34 -18.77
C GLU A 37 -7.47 2.50 -18.70
N HIS A 38 -8.76 2.23 -18.69
CA HIS A 38 -9.74 3.32 -18.78
C HIS A 38 -9.92 4.06 -17.48
N ASN A 39 -9.92 3.35 -16.36
CA ASN A 39 -10.25 3.95 -15.08
C ASN A 39 -9.03 4.43 -14.31
N LEU A 40 -7.84 3.91 -14.58
CA LEU A 40 -6.65 4.38 -13.87
C LEU A 40 -6.32 5.82 -14.18
N HIS A 41 -6.60 6.29 -15.40
CA HIS A 41 -6.32 7.66 -15.79
C HIS A 41 -7.17 8.70 -15.06
N GLN A 42 -8.38 8.34 -14.64
CA GLN A 42 -9.24 9.28 -13.91
C GLN A 42 -8.71 9.65 -12.54
N TYR A 43 -7.74 8.91 -12.04
CA TYR A 43 -7.16 9.20 -10.72
C TYR A 43 -5.98 10.17 -10.80
N ALA A 44 -5.59 10.61 -12.00
CA ALA A 44 -4.52 11.59 -12.16
C ALA A 44 -4.89 12.86 -11.39
N GLY A 45 -3.98 13.35 -10.55
CA GLY A 45 -4.21 14.53 -9.73
C GLY A 45 -5.04 14.30 -8.48
N LYS A 46 -5.53 13.09 -8.27
CA LYS A 46 -6.23 12.72 -7.03
C LYS A 46 -5.22 12.42 -5.92
N ARG A 47 -5.70 12.41 -4.68
CA ARG A 47 -4.88 12.08 -3.52
C ARG A 47 -5.10 10.65 -3.10
N PHE A 48 -4.14 10.10 -2.36
CA PHE A 48 -4.24 8.77 -1.80
C PHE A 48 -5.57 8.55 -1.04
N ASP A 49 -5.97 9.52 -0.23
CA ASP A 49 -7.19 9.42 0.58
C ASP A 49 -8.43 9.18 -0.27
N GLU A 50 -8.52 9.89 -1.39
CA GLU A 50 -9.66 9.75 -2.30
C GLU A 50 -9.64 8.39 -2.98
N ILE A 51 -8.47 7.92 -3.37
CA ILE A 51 -8.34 6.66 -4.11
C ILE A 51 -8.62 5.47 -3.20
N ILE A 52 -8.06 5.46 -1.99
CA ILE A 52 -8.29 4.32 -1.09
C ILE A 52 -9.76 4.22 -0.69
N LEU A 53 -10.42 5.33 -0.51
CA LEU A 53 -11.85 5.33 -0.19
C LEU A 53 -12.67 4.74 -1.34
N TYR A 54 -12.34 5.13 -2.57
CA TYR A 54 -13.00 4.58 -3.76
C TYR A 54 -12.80 3.06 -3.84
N VAL A 55 -11.55 2.61 -3.71
CA VAL A 55 -11.23 1.18 -3.79
C VAL A 55 -11.92 0.41 -2.65
N TYR A 56 -11.89 0.98 -1.45
CA TYR A 56 -12.56 0.38 -0.30
C TYR A 56 -14.05 0.19 -0.56
N ASN A 57 -14.73 1.21 -1.07
CA ASN A 57 -16.16 1.14 -1.32
C ASN A 57 -16.55 0.09 -2.35
N ILE A 58 -15.66 -0.18 -3.31
CA ILE A 58 -15.88 -1.23 -4.30
C ILE A 58 -15.60 -2.61 -3.70
N CYS A 59 -14.48 -2.74 -2.99
CA CYS A 59 -13.95 -4.04 -2.59
C CYS A 59 -14.47 -4.54 -1.24
N ASP A 60 -14.97 -3.65 -0.39
CA ASP A 60 -15.40 -3.98 0.97
C ASP A 60 -16.46 -5.08 1.00
N LYS A 61 -17.34 -5.08 0.02
CA LYS A 61 -18.45 -6.05 -0.06
C LYS A 61 -18.04 -7.36 -0.74
N VAL A 62 -16.80 -7.47 -1.18
CA VAL A 62 -16.32 -8.66 -1.86
C VAL A 62 -15.65 -9.56 -0.84
N GLU A 63 -16.21 -10.74 -0.65
CA GLU A 63 -15.70 -11.71 0.31
C GLU A 63 -14.26 -12.10 -0.01
N GLY A 64 -13.41 -12.14 1.00
CA GLY A 64 -12.02 -12.52 0.86
C GLY A 64 -11.09 -11.38 0.49
N ILE A 65 -11.62 -10.16 0.31
CA ILE A 65 -10.81 -8.97 0.07
C ILE A 65 -10.66 -8.22 1.39
N GLY A 66 -9.45 -8.15 1.90
CA GLY A 66 -9.14 -7.41 3.13
C GLY A 66 -8.39 -6.11 2.83
N MET A 67 -8.03 -5.40 3.90
CA MET A 67 -7.37 -4.10 3.79
C MET A 67 -6.01 -4.18 3.08
N LEU A 68 -5.28 -5.28 3.21
CA LEU A 68 -3.99 -5.41 2.52
C LEU A 68 -4.19 -5.38 1.00
N THR A 69 -5.17 -6.13 0.49
CA THR A 69 -5.49 -6.14 -0.95
C THR A 69 -5.99 -4.76 -1.40
N ILE A 70 -6.84 -4.13 -0.61
CA ILE A 70 -7.34 -2.77 -0.90
C ILE A 70 -6.18 -1.78 -0.97
N TYR A 71 -5.25 -1.85 -0.02
CA TYR A 71 -4.06 -1.00 -0.04
C TYR A 71 -3.18 -1.29 -1.27
N ASP A 72 -2.96 -2.56 -1.60
CA ASP A 72 -2.12 -2.92 -2.74
C ASP A 72 -2.71 -2.39 -4.06
N ILE A 73 -4.01 -2.48 -4.23
CA ILE A 73 -4.68 -1.89 -5.39
C ILE A 73 -4.49 -0.37 -5.39
N THR A 74 -4.72 0.27 -4.26
CA THR A 74 -4.59 1.71 -4.12
C THR A 74 -3.17 2.18 -4.42
N SER A 75 -2.16 1.51 -3.86
CA SER A 75 -0.78 1.89 -4.08
C SER A 75 -0.37 1.72 -5.55
N ALA A 76 -0.89 0.69 -6.22
CA ALA A 76 -0.62 0.49 -7.64
C ALA A 76 -1.26 1.58 -8.51
N ILE A 77 -2.48 1.99 -8.18
CA ILE A 77 -3.14 3.11 -8.86
C ILE A 77 -2.33 4.39 -8.66
N CYS A 78 -1.88 4.66 -7.44
CA CYS A 78 -1.04 5.82 -7.14
C CYS A 78 0.26 5.78 -7.93
N ARG A 79 0.92 4.64 -7.97
CA ARG A 79 2.18 4.48 -8.70
C ARG A 79 1.98 4.72 -10.20
N TYR A 80 0.92 4.17 -10.76
CA TYR A 80 0.60 4.37 -12.18
C TYR A 80 0.42 5.86 -12.51
N ASN A 81 -0.23 6.60 -11.63
CA ASN A 81 -0.52 8.03 -11.82
C ASN A 81 0.54 8.95 -11.24
N LYS A 82 1.65 8.41 -10.76
CA LYS A 82 2.77 9.16 -10.15
C LYS A 82 2.31 10.00 -8.95
N ILE A 83 1.38 9.48 -8.18
CA ILE A 83 0.89 10.11 -6.97
C ILE A 83 1.78 9.68 -5.81
N ILE A 84 2.34 10.65 -5.10
CA ILE A 84 3.20 10.39 -3.96
C ILE A 84 2.33 10.08 -2.74
N ILE A 85 2.66 9.00 -2.04
CA ILE A 85 2.05 8.63 -0.77
C ILE A 85 2.96 9.18 0.33
N ASP A 86 2.49 10.13 1.11
CA ASP A 86 3.31 10.88 2.04
C ASP A 86 3.53 10.18 3.39
N LYS A 87 2.81 9.10 3.65
CA LYS A 87 2.93 8.32 4.89
C LYS A 87 3.29 6.87 4.57
N ILE A 88 3.86 6.20 5.56
CA ILE A 88 4.14 4.77 5.47
C ILE A 88 3.01 4.03 6.14
N TYR A 89 2.15 3.38 5.36
CA TYR A 89 0.99 2.67 5.89
C TYR A 89 1.39 1.28 6.35
N ILE A 90 1.01 0.94 7.57
CA ILE A 90 1.40 -0.29 8.25
C ILE A 90 0.19 -1.23 8.27
N ILE A 91 0.08 -2.06 7.25
CA ILE A 91 -1.09 -2.92 7.08
C ILE A 91 -0.69 -4.40 7.17
N GLY A 92 0.34 -4.80 6.43
CA GLY A 92 0.78 -6.18 6.40
C GLY A 92 1.67 -6.55 7.59
N LYS A 93 1.95 -7.83 7.72
CA LYS A 93 2.77 -8.37 8.82
C LYS A 93 4.23 -7.90 8.76
N GLY A 94 4.79 -7.77 7.54
CA GLY A 94 6.17 -7.35 7.37
C GLY A 94 6.43 -5.95 7.91
N PRO A 95 5.68 -4.94 7.47
CA PRO A 95 5.82 -3.59 8.02
C PRO A 95 5.56 -3.53 9.53
N LYS A 96 4.58 -4.28 10.04
CA LYS A 96 4.32 -4.34 11.49
C LYS A 96 5.54 -4.83 12.25
N ARG A 97 6.16 -5.91 11.78
CA ARG A 97 7.36 -6.43 12.41
C ARG A 97 8.52 -5.43 12.32
N ALA A 98 8.65 -4.76 11.18
CA ALA A 98 9.71 -3.78 10.98
C ALA A 98 9.64 -2.64 12.00
N ILE A 99 8.48 -2.02 12.16
CA ILE A 99 8.36 -0.90 13.11
C ILE A 99 8.47 -1.37 14.56
N SER A 100 8.07 -2.60 14.85
CA SER A 100 8.29 -3.20 16.18
C SER A 100 9.78 -3.34 16.47
N LEU A 101 10.56 -3.82 15.52
CA LEU A 101 12.02 -3.94 15.65
C LEU A 101 12.71 -2.57 15.81
N LEU A 102 12.11 -1.53 15.24
CA LEU A 102 12.63 -0.17 15.31
C LEU A 102 12.08 0.61 16.52
N ASN A 103 11.22 -0.01 17.33
CA ASN A 103 10.56 0.62 18.48
C ASN A 103 9.76 1.87 18.10
N ILE A 104 9.10 1.82 16.95
CA ILE A 104 8.24 2.91 16.49
C ILE A 104 6.79 2.49 16.68
N LYS A 105 6.00 3.41 17.26
CA LYS A 105 4.58 3.19 17.47
C LYS A 105 3.78 3.78 16.32
N ALA A 106 2.94 2.97 15.69
CA ALA A 106 2.08 3.43 14.62
C ALA A 106 0.97 4.33 15.15
N LYS A 107 0.63 5.34 14.37
CA LYS A 107 -0.51 6.23 14.62
C LYS A 107 -1.70 5.75 13.83
N THR A 108 -2.87 6.26 14.15
CA THR A 108 -4.12 5.91 13.47
C THR A 108 -4.62 7.09 12.66
N GLN A 109 -5.03 6.81 11.43
CA GLN A 109 -5.68 7.79 10.56
C GLN A 109 -7.05 7.24 10.18
N LYS A 110 -8.05 8.11 10.21
CA LYS A 110 -9.39 7.77 9.76
C LYS A 110 -9.71 8.56 8.50
N ILE A 111 -10.12 7.84 7.46
CA ILE A 111 -10.57 8.40 6.20
C ILE A 111 -12.00 7.89 6.02
N GLU A 112 -12.97 8.63 6.56
CA GLU A 112 -14.37 8.22 6.62
C GLU A 112 -14.51 6.83 7.26
N GLY A 113 -14.95 5.83 6.55
CA GLY A 113 -15.11 4.46 7.06
C GLY A 113 -13.85 3.63 7.09
N VAL A 114 -12.72 4.17 6.63
CA VAL A 114 -11.45 3.43 6.53
C VAL A 114 -10.52 3.88 7.65
N THR A 115 -10.04 2.92 8.45
CA THR A 115 -9.07 3.17 9.52
C THR A 115 -7.74 2.54 9.13
N LEU A 116 -6.68 3.34 9.14
CA LEU A 116 -5.35 2.91 8.74
C LEU A 116 -4.34 3.24 9.83
N LYS A 117 -3.36 2.36 10.00
CA LYS A 117 -2.18 2.61 10.82
C LYS A 117 -1.07 3.13 9.92
N TYR A 118 -0.28 4.07 10.43
CA TYR A 118 0.82 4.66 9.65
C TYR A 118 1.94 5.13 10.56
N VAL A 119 3.10 5.31 9.96
CA VAL A 119 4.22 6.05 10.56
C VAL A 119 4.70 7.10 9.57
N GLU A 120 5.36 8.12 10.08
CA GLU A 120 5.95 9.16 9.23
C GLU A 120 7.27 8.69 8.62
N ILE A 121 7.56 9.16 7.42
CA ILE A 121 8.84 8.88 6.77
C ILE A 121 10.00 9.34 7.66
N SER A 122 9.86 10.51 8.29
CA SER A 122 10.88 11.06 9.19
C SER A 122 11.19 10.15 10.37
N GLU A 123 10.19 9.41 10.87
CA GLU A 123 10.40 8.47 11.98
C GLU A 123 11.30 7.30 11.57
N ILE A 124 11.11 6.79 10.36
CA ILE A 124 11.95 5.70 9.83
C ILE A 124 13.37 6.21 9.60
N LEU A 125 13.51 7.38 8.97
CA LEU A 125 14.83 7.96 8.72
C LEU A 125 15.59 8.19 10.02
N LYS A 126 14.92 8.73 11.03
CA LYS A 126 15.52 8.97 12.34
C LYS A 126 15.95 7.67 13.00
N ALA A 127 15.07 6.65 13.01
CA ALA A 127 15.36 5.38 13.64
C ALA A 127 16.56 4.68 12.99
N PHE A 128 16.63 4.70 11.66
CA PHE A 128 17.76 4.12 10.93
C PHE A 128 19.06 4.86 11.22
N TYR A 129 19.00 6.19 11.25
CA TYR A 129 20.16 7.01 11.56
C TYR A 129 20.69 6.71 12.96
N GLU A 130 19.82 6.67 13.96
CA GLU A 130 20.21 6.41 15.34
C GLU A 130 20.82 5.03 15.56
N LYS A 131 20.42 4.06 14.76
CA LYS A 131 20.91 2.68 14.86
C LYS A 131 22.06 2.39 13.90
N ASN A 132 22.54 3.40 13.17
CA ASN A 132 23.57 3.26 12.14
C ASN A 132 23.18 2.27 11.04
N TYR A 133 21.92 2.17 10.73
CA TYR A 133 21.43 1.39 9.60
C TYR A 133 21.40 2.28 8.36
N GLU A 134 21.75 1.69 7.22
CA GLU A 134 21.71 2.43 5.95
C GLU A 134 20.37 2.26 5.27
N ILE A 135 19.92 3.32 4.62
CA ILE A 135 18.78 3.29 3.72
C ILE A 135 19.30 3.60 2.32
N ASN A 136 18.85 2.82 1.34
CA ASN A 136 19.16 3.06 -0.06
C ASN A 136 18.85 4.52 -0.43
N SER A 137 19.80 5.17 -1.11
CA SER A 137 19.67 6.59 -1.44
C SER A 137 18.49 6.88 -2.37
N GLN A 138 18.15 5.94 -3.26
CA GLN A 138 16.99 6.10 -4.15
C GLN A 138 15.68 6.10 -3.36
N ILE A 139 15.60 5.27 -2.34
CA ILE A 139 14.42 5.23 -1.45
C ILE A 139 14.31 6.55 -0.68
N LYS A 140 15.42 7.02 -0.11
CA LYS A 140 15.44 8.29 0.63
C LYS A 140 14.97 9.45 -0.26
N SER A 141 15.45 9.52 -1.50
CA SER A 141 15.12 10.60 -2.40
C SER A 141 13.73 10.52 -3.01
N SER A 142 13.11 9.33 -3.02
CA SER A 142 11.77 9.15 -3.56
C SER A 142 10.72 9.91 -2.76
N ASN A 143 10.93 10.06 -1.46
CA ASN A 143 9.99 10.67 -0.52
C ASN A 143 8.60 10.06 -0.61
N ASN A 144 8.51 8.79 -0.99
CA ASN A 144 7.27 8.07 -1.22
C ASN A 144 7.09 6.99 -0.15
N GLY A 145 6.03 7.10 0.64
CA GLY A 145 5.77 6.16 1.74
C GLY A 145 5.65 4.72 1.30
N ASP A 146 5.14 4.47 0.09
CA ASP A 146 5.01 3.11 -0.41
C ASP A 146 6.38 2.49 -0.70
N ASP A 147 7.35 3.28 -1.18
CA ASP A 147 8.72 2.80 -1.36
C ASP A 147 9.36 2.47 -0.03
N PHE A 148 9.15 3.29 1.00
CA PHE A 148 9.64 3.02 2.35
C PHE A 148 8.96 1.79 2.94
N GLU A 149 7.67 1.62 2.73
CA GLU A 149 6.95 0.44 3.21
C GLU A 149 7.57 -0.84 2.63
N THR A 150 7.81 -0.86 1.34
CA THR A 150 8.44 -1.99 0.66
C THR A 150 9.85 -2.23 1.20
N TYR A 151 10.61 -1.17 1.39
CA TYR A 151 11.98 -1.27 1.89
C TYR A 151 12.05 -1.87 3.29
N ILE A 152 11.26 -1.34 4.23
CA ILE A 152 11.29 -1.86 5.61
C ILE A 152 10.70 -3.26 5.70
N CYS A 153 9.74 -3.58 4.85
CA CYS A 153 9.18 -4.93 4.77
C CYS A 153 10.26 -5.94 4.37
N ASN A 154 11.09 -5.60 3.39
CA ASN A 154 12.21 -6.45 2.98
C ASN A 154 13.33 -6.47 4.03
N TRP A 155 13.63 -5.31 4.63
CA TRP A 155 14.68 -5.20 5.64
C TRP A 155 14.43 -6.13 6.83
N GLN A 156 13.21 -6.22 7.32
CA GLN A 156 12.90 -7.03 8.49
C GLN A 156 13.04 -8.54 8.26
N LYS A 157 13.04 -8.98 7.00
CA LYS A 157 13.13 -10.42 6.69
C LYS A 157 14.43 -11.04 7.15
N ASN A 158 15.48 -10.25 7.31
CA ASN A 158 16.79 -10.72 7.71
C ASN A 158 17.09 -10.50 9.20
N LYS A 159 16.09 -10.19 9.98
CA LYS A 159 16.28 -9.87 11.41
C LYS A 159 15.79 -10.96 12.36
#